data_ed129cd2bcf61ae588459385e327ed42
#
_entry.id   ed129cd2bcf61ae588459385e327ed42
#
_cell.length_a   1.000
_cell.length_b   1.000
_cell.length_c   1.000
_cell.angle_alpha   90.00
_cell.angle_beta   90.00
_cell.angle_gamma   90.00
#
_symmetry.space_group_name_H-M   'P 1'
#
loop_
_entity.id
_entity.type
_entity.pdbx_description
1 polymer ?
#
loop_
_entity_poly.entity_id
_entity_poly.type
_entity_poly.pdbx_seq_one_letter_code
_entity_poly.pdbx_strand_id
1 'polypeptide(L)'
;MRSQGEEHKYNPQTIHLLQESTWTGSYDLFKQYTALVDKESHGALRGLLEFNYPEKAIPIEEVESVDEIVKRFKTGAMSYGSISQEAHETLAIAMNHLHGKSNTGEGGESAERIASAGSKDDRCSAIKQVASGRFGVTSRYLVSAREIQIKMAQGAKPGEGGHLPAKKVYPWIAKTRHSTPGVSLISPPPHHDIYSIEDLAQLIYDLKNSNVYADISVKLVSEAGVGTVAVSYTHLTLP
;
A
#
# COMPACT_ATOMS: atom_id res chain seq x y z
N MET A 1 -19.43 1.51 -22.92
CA MET A 1 -18.30 1.99 -23.77
C MET A 1 -18.88 2.62 -25.02
N ARG A 2 -18.29 3.69 -25.53
CA ARG A 2 -18.66 4.25 -26.83
C ARG A 2 -18.13 3.30 -27.92
N SER A 3 -18.89 3.02 -28.96
CA SER A 3 -18.53 2.08 -30.04
C SER A 3 -17.26 2.47 -30.83
N GLN A 4 -16.77 3.68 -30.63
CA GLN A 4 -15.55 4.22 -31.27
C GLN A 4 -14.65 4.91 -30.21
N GLY A 5 -14.75 4.51 -28.96
CA GLY A 5 -13.93 5.05 -27.88
C GLY A 5 -12.56 4.40 -27.83
N GLU A 6 -11.65 5.03 -27.07
CA GLU A 6 -10.33 4.47 -26.75
C GLU A 6 -10.46 3.13 -26.01
N GLU A 7 -9.52 2.24 -26.26
CA GLU A 7 -9.39 1.00 -25.51
C GLU A 7 -8.88 1.31 -24.09
N HIS A 8 -9.49 0.67 -23.10
CA HIS A 8 -9.13 0.81 -21.71
C HIS A 8 -8.70 -0.54 -21.13
N LYS A 9 -7.62 -0.54 -20.36
CA LYS A 9 -7.12 -1.72 -19.65
C LYS A 9 -8.18 -2.37 -18.75
N TYR A 10 -9.04 -1.55 -18.14
CA TYR A 10 -10.18 -2.03 -17.36
C TYR A 10 -11.46 -1.76 -18.13
N ASN A 11 -12.12 -2.82 -18.57
CA ASN A 11 -13.36 -2.76 -19.31
C ASN A 11 -14.39 -3.71 -18.67
N PRO A 12 -15.67 -3.66 -19.09
CA PRO A 12 -16.71 -4.49 -18.49
C PRO A 12 -16.41 -5.99 -18.49
N GLN A 13 -15.75 -6.48 -19.53
CA GLN A 13 -15.43 -7.91 -19.67
C GLN A 13 -14.29 -8.33 -18.72
N THR A 14 -13.21 -7.55 -18.63
CA THR A 14 -12.11 -7.84 -17.69
C THR A 14 -12.57 -7.78 -16.25
N ILE A 15 -13.41 -6.79 -15.90
CA ILE A 15 -13.96 -6.67 -14.54
C ILE A 15 -14.89 -7.83 -14.23
N HIS A 16 -15.78 -8.21 -15.15
CA HIS A 16 -16.70 -9.34 -14.96
C HIS A 16 -15.94 -10.65 -14.74
N LEU A 17 -14.97 -10.98 -15.59
CA LEU A 17 -14.18 -12.19 -15.46
C LEU A 17 -13.41 -12.25 -14.14
N LEU A 18 -12.83 -11.12 -13.70
CA LEU A 18 -12.12 -11.04 -12.42
C LEU A 18 -13.07 -11.31 -11.26
N GLN A 19 -14.24 -10.65 -11.23
CA GLN A 19 -15.22 -10.82 -10.16
C GLN A 19 -15.78 -12.24 -10.14
N GLU A 20 -16.19 -12.76 -11.27
CA GLU A 20 -16.80 -14.09 -11.37
C GLU A 20 -15.81 -15.18 -10.99
N SER A 21 -14.54 -15.10 -11.47
CA SER A 21 -13.49 -16.04 -11.08
C SER A 21 -13.25 -16.04 -9.57
N THR A 22 -13.31 -14.86 -8.95
CA THR A 22 -13.09 -14.70 -7.50
C THR A 22 -14.26 -15.25 -6.69
N TRP A 23 -15.51 -14.97 -7.09
CA TRP A 23 -16.70 -15.41 -6.37
C TRP A 23 -16.92 -16.92 -6.47
N THR A 24 -16.62 -17.49 -7.63
CA THR A 24 -16.82 -18.93 -7.89
C THR A 24 -15.60 -19.78 -7.53
N GLY A 25 -14.42 -19.16 -7.32
CA GLY A 25 -13.14 -19.85 -7.17
C GLY A 25 -12.71 -20.60 -8.45
N SER A 26 -13.24 -20.21 -9.62
CA SER A 26 -12.97 -20.87 -10.89
C SER A 26 -11.62 -20.47 -11.47
N TYR A 27 -10.68 -21.41 -11.51
CA TYR A 27 -9.37 -21.21 -12.13
C TYR A 27 -9.47 -21.01 -13.64
N ASP A 28 -10.40 -21.66 -14.31
CA ASP A 28 -10.60 -21.51 -15.75
C ASP A 28 -11.06 -20.10 -16.12
N LEU A 29 -11.96 -19.50 -15.34
CA LEU A 29 -12.35 -18.10 -15.52
C LEU A 29 -11.18 -17.15 -15.23
N PHE A 30 -10.37 -17.45 -14.22
CA PHE A 30 -9.16 -16.69 -13.95
C PHE A 30 -8.17 -16.74 -15.10
N LYS A 31 -7.98 -17.90 -15.73
CA LYS A 31 -7.12 -18.04 -16.94
C LYS A 31 -7.67 -17.25 -18.12
N GLN A 32 -8.99 -17.21 -18.31
CA GLN A 32 -9.62 -16.36 -19.34
C GLN A 32 -9.38 -14.87 -19.04
N TYR A 33 -9.51 -14.46 -17.77
CA TYR A 33 -9.20 -13.10 -17.32
C TYR A 33 -7.74 -12.74 -17.65
N THR A 34 -6.77 -13.56 -17.25
CA THR A 34 -5.34 -13.29 -17.49
C THR A 34 -5.04 -13.18 -18.97
N ALA A 35 -5.53 -14.09 -19.80
CA ALA A 35 -5.32 -14.05 -21.25
C ALA A 35 -5.90 -12.78 -21.90
N LEU A 36 -7.06 -12.33 -21.43
CA LEU A 36 -7.67 -11.09 -21.92
C LEU A 36 -6.87 -9.85 -21.50
N VAL A 37 -6.43 -9.81 -20.24
CA VAL A 37 -5.60 -8.69 -19.72
C VAL A 37 -4.26 -8.61 -20.43
N ASP A 38 -3.61 -9.75 -20.68
CA ASP A 38 -2.34 -9.79 -21.41
C ASP A 38 -2.49 -9.29 -22.85
N LYS A 39 -3.59 -9.68 -23.53
CA LYS A 39 -3.90 -9.18 -24.87
C LYS A 39 -4.17 -7.67 -24.91
N GLU A 40 -4.79 -7.12 -23.88
CA GLU A 40 -5.19 -5.70 -23.79
C GLU A 40 -4.12 -4.81 -23.13
N SER A 41 -2.96 -5.36 -22.77
CA SER A 41 -1.91 -4.63 -22.01
C SER A 41 -1.11 -3.61 -22.82
N HIS A 42 -1.33 -3.48 -24.12
CA HIS A 42 -0.56 -2.61 -25.01
C HIS A 42 -0.65 -1.11 -24.68
N GLY A 43 -1.61 -0.68 -23.86
CA GLY A 43 -1.71 0.68 -23.35
C GLY A 43 -0.68 1.06 -22.26
N ALA A 44 0.17 0.14 -21.83
CA ALA A 44 1.22 0.38 -20.85
C ALA A 44 2.58 -0.10 -21.38
N LEU A 45 3.66 0.65 -21.06
CA LEU A 45 5.02 0.30 -21.52
C LEU A 45 5.40 -1.15 -21.18
N ARG A 46 5.02 -1.63 -19.99
CA ARG A 46 5.26 -3.02 -19.59
C ARG A 46 4.63 -4.05 -20.52
N GLY A 47 3.46 -3.75 -21.07
CA GLY A 47 2.77 -4.64 -22.02
C GLY A 47 3.41 -4.71 -23.41
N LEU A 48 4.37 -3.83 -23.70
CA LEU A 48 5.17 -3.83 -24.93
C LEU A 48 6.49 -4.59 -24.79
N LEU A 49 6.79 -5.10 -23.58
CA LEU A 49 7.99 -5.86 -23.30
C LEU A 49 7.70 -7.37 -23.38
N GLU A 50 8.64 -8.12 -23.85
CA GLU A 50 8.61 -9.58 -23.89
C GLU A 50 9.74 -10.15 -23.02
N PHE A 51 9.55 -11.37 -22.51
CA PHE A 51 10.59 -12.06 -21.78
C PHE A 51 11.63 -12.59 -22.75
N ASN A 52 12.90 -12.30 -22.50
CA ASN A 52 14.01 -12.93 -23.22
C ASN A 52 14.34 -14.26 -22.54
N TYR A 53 13.71 -15.33 -23.00
CA TYR A 53 13.92 -16.67 -22.45
C TYR A 53 15.29 -17.21 -22.85
N PRO A 54 16.06 -17.80 -21.95
CA PRO A 54 17.31 -18.48 -22.29
C PRO A 54 17.02 -19.75 -23.05
N GLU A 55 17.99 -20.20 -23.85
CA GLU A 55 17.90 -21.47 -24.61
C GLU A 55 17.72 -22.68 -23.67
N LYS A 56 18.31 -22.63 -22.49
CA LYS A 56 18.23 -23.69 -21.47
C LYS A 56 17.62 -23.12 -20.19
N ALA A 57 16.51 -23.71 -19.76
CA ALA A 57 15.91 -23.38 -18.47
C ALA A 57 16.76 -23.91 -17.31
N ILE A 58 16.73 -23.18 -16.18
CA ILE A 58 17.30 -23.68 -14.91
C ILE A 58 16.40 -24.78 -14.33
N PRO A 59 16.94 -25.72 -13.53
CA PRO A 59 16.13 -26.70 -12.80
C PRO A 59 15.12 -26.02 -11.89
N ILE A 60 13.94 -26.64 -11.72
CA ILE A 60 12.86 -26.04 -10.92
C ILE A 60 13.26 -25.86 -9.46
N GLU A 61 14.18 -26.68 -8.96
CA GLU A 61 14.71 -26.65 -7.59
C GLU A 61 15.60 -25.43 -7.34
N GLU A 62 16.12 -24.82 -8.41
CA GLU A 62 16.90 -23.58 -8.34
C GLU A 62 16.03 -22.33 -8.50
N VAL A 63 14.74 -22.48 -8.83
CA VAL A 63 13.81 -21.37 -8.94
C VAL A 63 13.33 -20.98 -7.55
N GLU A 64 13.32 -19.66 -7.27
CA GLU A 64 12.81 -19.13 -6.01
C GLU A 64 11.36 -19.55 -5.79
N SER A 65 11.03 -20.03 -4.60
CA SER A 65 9.69 -20.49 -4.26
C SER A 65 8.66 -19.35 -4.27
N VAL A 66 7.40 -19.67 -4.55
CA VAL A 66 6.29 -18.70 -4.49
C VAL A 66 6.22 -18.02 -3.13
N ASP A 67 6.42 -18.78 -2.04
CA ASP A 67 6.37 -18.25 -0.67
C ASP A 67 7.45 -17.19 -0.42
N GLU A 68 8.65 -17.36 -0.97
CA GLU A 68 9.70 -16.36 -0.86
C GLU A 68 9.42 -15.12 -1.73
N ILE A 69 8.88 -15.34 -2.94
CA ILE A 69 8.51 -14.25 -3.84
C ILE A 69 7.42 -13.37 -3.21
N VAL A 70 6.38 -13.98 -2.63
CA VAL A 70 5.21 -13.25 -2.09
C VAL A 70 5.57 -12.39 -0.89
N LYS A 71 6.59 -12.73 -0.10
CA LYS A 71 7.08 -11.90 1.02
C LYS A 71 7.47 -10.47 0.60
N ARG A 72 7.84 -10.27 -0.65
CA ARG A 72 8.20 -8.95 -1.22
C ARG A 72 7.00 -8.14 -1.70
N PHE A 73 5.81 -8.73 -1.75
CA PHE A 73 4.60 -8.05 -2.20
C PHE A 73 3.99 -7.21 -1.07
N LYS A 74 3.57 -6.01 -1.44
CA LYS A 74 2.95 -5.04 -0.54
C LYS A 74 1.68 -4.48 -1.19
N THR A 75 0.64 -4.22 -0.39
CA THR A 75 -0.51 -3.46 -0.89
C THR A 75 -0.17 -1.98 -1.02
N GLY A 76 -0.90 -1.28 -1.87
CA GLY A 76 -0.93 0.18 -1.83
C GLY A 76 -1.42 0.68 -0.47
N ALA A 77 -1.01 1.88 -0.09
CA ALA A 77 -1.47 2.54 1.12
C ALA A 77 -2.88 3.09 0.91
N MET A 78 -3.87 2.47 1.53
CA MET A 78 -5.27 2.90 1.51
C MET A 78 -5.74 3.13 2.94
N SER A 79 -6.09 4.39 3.26
CA SER A 79 -6.36 4.77 4.63
C SER A 79 -7.72 4.29 5.14
N TYR A 80 -7.77 3.96 6.43
CA TYR A 80 -9.00 3.62 7.14
C TYR A 80 -10.00 4.79 7.11
N GLY A 81 -11.15 4.57 6.49
CA GLY A 81 -12.17 5.57 6.20
C GLY A 81 -12.18 6.05 4.75
N SER A 82 -11.09 5.95 3.99
CA SER A 82 -11.12 6.12 2.53
C SER A 82 -11.76 4.93 1.86
N ILE A 83 -11.42 3.72 2.31
CA ILE A 83 -12.12 2.46 2.01
C ILE A 83 -12.91 2.01 3.25
N SER A 84 -13.81 1.05 3.09
CA SER A 84 -14.58 0.51 4.20
C SER A 84 -13.70 -0.28 5.18
N GLN A 85 -14.20 -0.49 6.38
CA GLN A 85 -13.51 -1.29 7.39
C GLN A 85 -13.28 -2.72 6.88
N GLU A 86 -14.31 -3.31 6.28
CA GLU A 86 -14.28 -4.69 5.77
C GLU A 86 -13.22 -4.85 4.68
N ALA A 87 -13.14 -3.91 3.74
CA ALA A 87 -12.13 -3.92 2.69
C ALA A 87 -10.72 -3.78 3.26
N HIS A 88 -10.54 -2.89 4.24
CA HIS A 88 -9.26 -2.65 4.88
C HIS A 88 -8.78 -3.88 5.69
N GLU A 89 -9.69 -4.56 6.39
CA GLU A 89 -9.41 -5.78 7.13
C GLU A 89 -9.17 -6.97 6.22
N THR A 90 -9.97 -7.12 5.15
CA THR A 90 -9.80 -8.20 4.16
C THR A 90 -8.42 -8.15 3.49
N LEU A 91 -7.93 -6.96 3.15
CA LEU A 91 -6.58 -6.79 2.60
C LEU A 91 -5.50 -7.23 3.60
N ALA A 92 -5.67 -6.91 4.89
CA ALA A 92 -4.73 -7.34 5.91
C ALA A 92 -4.72 -8.86 6.09
N ILE A 93 -5.89 -9.48 6.19
CA ILE A 93 -6.05 -10.94 6.30
C ILE A 93 -5.42 -11.63 5.09
N ALA A 94 -5.75 -11.20 3.87
CA ALA A 94 -5.22 -11.79 2.65
C ALA A 94 -3.68 -11.74 2.60
N MET A 95 -3.11 -10.58 2.91
CA MET A 95 -1.65 -10.42 2.89
C MET A 95 -0.96 -11.17 4.02
N ASN A 96 -1.57 -11.27 5.20
CA ASN A 96 -1.01 -12.06 6.30
C ASN A 96 -1.03 -13.57 5.96
N HIS A 97 -2.09 -14.08 5.34
CA HIS A 97 -2.15 -15.47 4.87
C HIS A 97 -1.11 -15.78 3.78
N LEU A 98 -0.83 -14.81 2.91
CA LEU A 98 0.17 -14.93 1.86
C LEU A 98 1.60 -14.62 2.32
N HIS A 99 1.80 -14.24 3.57
CA HIS A 99 3.08 -13.75 4.12
C HIS A 99 3.61 -12.47 3.45
N GLY A 100 2.76 -11.74 2.71
CA GLY A 100 3.03 -10.42 2.19
C GLY A 100 2.79 -9.33 3.24
N LYS A 101 2.77 -8.07 2.81
CA LYS A 101 2.61 -6.93 3.72
C LYS A 101 1.44 -6.04 3.28
N SER A 102 0.41 -5.91 4.10
CA SER A 102 -0.64 -4.87 3.91
C SER A 102 -0.22 -3.56 4.57
N ASN A 103 -0.70 -2.45 4.01
CA ASN A 103 -0.38 -1.10 4.46
C ASN A 103 -1.64 -0.41 5.00
N THR A 104 -1.57 0.12 6.21
CA THR A 104 -2.69 0.82 6.86
C THR A 104 -3.12 2.10 6.13
N GLY A 105 -2.24 2.70 5.31
CA GLY A 105 -2.40 4.10 4.94
C GLY A 105 -2.26 5.02 6.15
N GLU A 106 -2.53 6.30 5.96
CA GLU A 106 -2.33 7.35 6.97
C GLU A 106 -3.42 7.45 8.05
N GLY A 107 -4.43 6.60 8.00
CA GLY A 107 -5.61 6.69 8.87
C GLY A 107 -5.49 6.00 10.24
N GLY A 108 -4.35 5.43 10.55
CA GLY A 108 -4.17 4.62 11.76
C GLY A 108 -4.80 3.23 11.64
N GLU A 109 -4.84 2.52 12.75
CA GLU A 109 -5.44 1.19 12.87
C GLU A 109 -6.06 1.02 14.24
N SER A 110 -7.24 0.37 14.30
CA SER A 110 -7.95 0.22 15.58
C SER A 110 -7.19 -0.70 16.55
N ALA A 111 -7.42 -0.47 17.84
CA ALA A 111 -6.78 -1.25 18.90
C ALA A 111 -7.17 -2.74 18.83
N GLU A 112 -8.39 -3.04 18.41
CA GLU A 112 -8.90 -4.40 18.24
C GLU A 112 -8.17 -5.13 17.10
N ARG A 113 -7.88 -4.45 16.01
CA ARG A 113 -7.08 -5.01 14.91
C ARG A 113 -5.65 -5.29 15.33
N ILE A 114 -5.01 -4.33 16.01
CA ILE A 114 -3.65 -4.53 16.53
C ILE A 114 -3.60 -5.71 17.49
N ALA A 115 -4.64 -5.89 18.32
CA ALA A 115 -4.72 -7.01 19.24
C ALA A 115 -4.96 -8.39 18.56
N SER A 116 -5.40 -8.43 17.31
CA SER A 116 -5.57 -9.66 16.55
C SER A 116 -4.27 -10.22 15.95
N ALA A 117 -3.16 -9.51 16.08
CA ALA A 117 -1.87 -9.92 15.52
C ALA A 117 -1.48 -11.34 15.98
N GLY A 118 -1.11 -12.19 15.01
CA GLY A 118 -0.74 -13.59 15.25
C GLY A 118 -1.90 -14.54 15.53
N SER A 119 -3.16 -14.08 15.52
CA SER A 119 -4.34 -14.95 15.63
C SER A 119 -4.67 -15.59 14.26
N LYS A 120 -5.62 -16.55 14.27
CA LYS A 120 -6.13 -17.17 13.03
C LYS A 120 -6.73 -16.12 12.07
N ASP A 121 -7.36 -15.08 12.62
CA ASP A 121 -7.97 -13.97 11.87
C ASP A 121 -7.14 -12.70 12.07
N ASP A 122 -5.84 -12.79 11.81
CA ASP A 122 -4.91 -11.67 11.94
C ASP A 122 -5.27 -10.54 10.96
N ARG A 123 -5.86 -9.47 11.50
CA ARG A 123 -6.26 -8.27 10.77
C ARG A 123 -5.27 -7.13 10.92
N CYS A 124 -4.16 -7.37 11.62
CA CYS A 124 -3.12 -6.37 11.84
C CYS A 124 -2.29 -6.17 10.57
N SER A 125 -2.27 -4.96 10.05
CA SER A 125 -1.45 -4.64 8.88
C SER A 125 0.04 -4.62 9.25
N ALA A 126 0.88 -5.19 8.39
CA ALA A 126 2.32 -5.24 8.61
C ALA A 126 2.99 -3.86 8.50
N ILE A 127 2.51 -3.04 7.56
CA ILE A 127 3.07 -1.70 7.31
C ILE A 127 2.18 -0.67 7.98
N LYS A 128 2.77 0.14 8.86
CA LYS A 128 2.14 1.28 9.52
C LYS A 128 2.62 2.55 8.86
N GLN A 129 1.72 3.26 8.16
CA GLN A 129 2.07 4.51 7.50
C GLN A 129 2.00 5.70 8.46
N VAL A 130 2.97 6.58 8.39
CA VAL A 130 3.08 7.83 9.15
C VAL A 130 3.14 8.98 8.16
N ALA A 131 2.10 9.84 8.13
CA ALA A 131 2.06 11.03 7.27
C ALA A 131 2.41 12.30 8.05
N SER A 132 1.81 12.43 9.21
CA SER A 132 2.14 13.40 10.26
C SER A 132 1.67 12.78 11.56
N GLY A 133 2.10 13.22 12.71
CA GLY A 133 1.70 12.65 13.99
C GLY A 133 0.21 12.79 14.36
N ARG A 134 -0.65 13.24 13.43
CA ARG A 134 -2.04 13.61 13.71
C ARG A 134 -3.09 12.53 13.44
N PHE A 135 -2.83 11.55 12.61
CA PHE A 135 -3.88 10.64 12.10
C PHE A 135 -3.75 9.23 12.67
N GLY A 136 -3.92 9.09 13.99
CA GLY A 136 -3.95 7.79 14.64
C GLY A 136 -2.57 7.18 14.90
N VAL A 137 -1.51 7.97 14.81
CA VAL A 137 -0.16 7.56 15.18
C VAL A 137 -0.02 7.60 16.69
N THR A 138 0.11 6.43 17.30
CA THR A 138 0.34 6.26 18.74
C THR A 138 1.54 5.37 18.96
N SER A 139 2.12 5.33 20.17
CA SER A 139 3.20 4.42 20.51
C SER A 139 2.79 2.96 20.24
N ARG A 140 1.56 2.57 20.60
CA ARG A 140 1.04 1.24 20.34
C ARG A 140 0.99 0.90 18.84
N TYR A 141 0.59 1.86 18.03
CA TYR A 141 0.58 1.73 16.56
C TYR A 141 2.00 1.50 16.03
N LEU A 142 2.97 2.31 16.46
CA LEU A 142 4.36 2.20 16.00
C LEU A 142 5.02 0.88 16.43
N VAL A 143 4.87 0.46 17.69
CA VAL A 143 5.50 -0.78 18.18
C VAL A 143 4.86 -2.04 17.60
N SER A 144 3.64 -1.97 17.06
CA SER A 144 2.98 -3.09 16.38
C SER A 144 3.41 -3.26 14.91
N ALA A 145 4.22 -2.36 14.37
CA ALA A 145 4.65 -2.39 12.99
C ALA A 145 5.73 -3.43 12.74
N ARG A 146 5.65 -4.15 11.62
CA ARG A 146 6.77 -4.86 11.01
C ARG A 146 7.57 -3.93 10.08
N GLU A 147 6.89 -2.94 9.52
CA GLU A 147 7.49 -1.87 8.73
C GLU A 147 6.75 -0.55 9.02
N ILE A 148 7.50 0.52 9.26
CA ILE A 148 6.96 1.87 9.37
C ILE A 148 7.27 2.59 8.06
N GLN A 149 6.23 3.14 7.44
CA GLN A 149 6.38 3.86 6.18
C GLN A 149 6.10 5.34 6.36
N ILE A 150 7.11 6.16 6.10
CA ILE A 150 6.98 7.62 6.09
C ILE A 150 6.34 8.05 4.77
N LYS A 151 5.18 8.71 4.83
CA LYS A 151 4.55 9.34 3.67
C LYS A 151 5.05 10.76 3.54
N MET A 152 5.99 11.01 2.63
CA MET A 152 6.54 12.35 2.41
C MET A 152 5.57 13.28 1.71
N ALA A 153 4.89 12.78 0.66
CA ALA A 153 3.97 13.56 -0.14
C ALA A 153 2.99 12.67 -0.90
N GLN A 154 1.98 13.27 -1.52
CA GLN A 154 1.11 12.62 -2.49
C GLN A 154 1.06 13.44 -3.77
N GLY A 155 1.16 12.76 -4.94
CA GLY A 155 1.24 13.39 -6.24
C GLY A 155 -0.11 13.73 -6.88
N ALA A 156 -1.20 13.10 -6.42
CA ALA A 156 -2.49 13.17 -7.11
C ALA A 156 -3.15 14.56 -7.07
N LYS A 157 -2.86 15.37 -6.03
CA LYS A 157 -3.42 16.72 -5.87
C LYS A 157 -2.36 17.66 -5.30
N PRO A 158 -1.38 18.08 -6.13
CA PRO A 158 -0.34 19.01 -5.70
C PRO A 158 -0.97 20.29 -5.17
N GLY A 159 -0.59 20.72 -3.95
CA GLY A 159 -1.10 21.91 -3.31
C GLY A 159 -2.42 21.74 -2.52
N GLU A 160 -3.27 20.74 -2.84
CA GLU A 160 -4.56 20.54 -2.13
C GLU A 160 -4.51 19.44 -1.07
N GLY A 161 -3.68 18.41 -1.26
CA GLY A 161 -3.61 17.25 -0.37
C GLY A 161 -4.77 16.27 -0.51
N GLY A 162 -4.93 15.40 0.50
CA GLY A 162 -6.01 14.42 0.59
C GLY A 162 -7.20 14.96 1.37
N HIS A 163 -8.40 14.52 1.00
CA HIS A 163 -9.64 14.92 1.66
C HIS A 163 -10.46 13.69 2.05
N LEU A 164 -10.82 13.59 3.32
CA LEU A 164 -11.83 12.64 3.81
C LEU A 164 -13.10 13.43 4.13
N PRO A 165 -14.18 13.28 3.33
CA PRO A 165 -15.41 14.02 3.53
C PRO A 165 -16.07 13.73 4.88
N ALA A 166 -16.72 14.70 5.47
CA ALA A 166 -17.42 14.61 6.77
C ALA A 166 -18.32 13.37 6.87
N LYS A 167 -19.07 13.05 5.80
CA LYS A 167 -19.96 11.88 5.73
C LYS A 167 -19.26 10.52 5.84
N LYS A 168 -17.95 10.45 5.65
CA LYS A 168 -17.14 9.24 5.83
C LYS A 168 -16.46 9.18 7.20
N VAL A 169 -16.50 10.26 7.98
CA VAL A 169 -15.89 10.30 9.31
C VAL A 169 -16.90 9.80 10.35
N TYR A 170 -17.14 8.51 10.32
CA TYR A 170 -17.97 7.82 11.30
C TYR A 170 -17.32 7.84 12.70
N PRO A 171 -18.08 7.59 13.79
CA PRO A 171 -17.54 7.62 15.16
C PRO A 171 -16.31 6.71 15.36
N TRP A 172 -16.31 5.51 14.76
CA TRP A 172 -15.18 4.58 14.87
C TRP A 172 -13.95 5.02 14.05
N ILE A 173 -14.17 5.71 12.91
CA ILE A 173 -13.09 6.31 12.13
C ILE A 173 -12.48 7.47 12.92
N ALA A 174 -13.32 8.35 13.45
CA ALA A 174 -12.89 9.49 14.25
C ALA A 174 -12.11 9.05 15.50
N LYS A 175 -12.58 8.00 16.19
CA LYS A 175 -11.87 7.40 17.33
C LYS A 175 -10.46 6.96 16.95
N THR A 176 -10.31 6.24 15.85
CA THR A 176 -9.01 5.73 15.39
C THR A 176 -8.08 6.85 14.92
N ARG A 177 -8.63 7.89 14.29
CA ARG A 177 -7.88 9.05 13.80
C ARG A 177 -7.66 10.16 14.82
N HIS A 178 -8.18 10.01 16.04
CA HIS A 178 -8.18 11.04 17.07
C HIS A 178 -8.79 12.36 16.58
N SER A 179 -9.97 12.28 15.95
CA SER A 179 -10.68 13.40 15.34
C SER A 179 -12.14 13.43 15.76
N THR A 180 -12.90 14.41 15.26
CA THR A 180 -14.33 14.58 15.58
C THR A 180 -15.21 13.92 14.51
N PRO A 181 -16.21 13.08 14.89
CA PRO A 181 -17.14 12.50 13.93
C PRO A 181 -17.88 13.57 13.13
N GLY A 182 -18.10 13.32 11.85
CA GLY A 182 -18.85 14.22 10.98
C GLY A 182 -18.12 15.51 10.59
N VAL A 183 -16.83 15.64 10.91
CA VAL A 183 -15.99 16.75 10.48
C VAL A 183 -15.01 16.27 9.43
N SER A 184 -14.95 16.98 8.28
CA SER A 184 -14.01 16.65 7.20
C SER A 184 -12.55 16.73 7.65
N LEU A 185 -11.73 15.83 7.15
CA LEU A 185 -10.30 15.78 7.43
C LEU A 185 -9.50 16.07 6.17
N ILE A 186 -8.46 16.88 6.29
CA ILE A 186 -7.54 17.23 5.21
C ILE A 186 -6.15 16.75 5.60
N SER A 187 -5.54 15.97 4.71
CA SER A 187 -4.14 15.58 4.76
C SER A 187 -3.37 16.50 3.83
N PRO A 188 -2.41 17.28 4.32
CA PRO A 188 -1.63 18.17 3.47
C PRO A 188 -0.76 17.38 2.47
N PRO A 189 -0.40 17.98 1.32
CA PRO A 189 0.41 17.31 0.31
C PRO A 189 1.78 16.86 0.83
N PRO A 190 2.59 17.74 1.47
CA PRO A 190 3.86 17.37 2.05
C PRO A 190 3.73 16.97 3.53
N HIS A 191 4.69 16.20 4.03
CA HIS A 191 4.88 15.99 5.46
C HIS A 191 5.28 17.31 6.12
N HIS A 192 4.57 17.72 7.17
CA HIS A 192 4.68 19.08 7.72
C HIS A 192 6.04 19.47 8.27
N ASP A 193 6.75 18.53 8.85
CA ASP A 193 7.93 18.82 9.66
C ASP A 193 9.22 18.46 8.93
N ILE A 194 9.14 18.08 7.65
CA ILE A 194 10.28 17.64 6.84
C ILE A 194 10.50 18.60 5.70
N TYR A 195 11.55 19.39 5.79
CA TYR A 195 11.95 20.39 4.81
C TYR A 195 13.31 20.11 4.17
N SER A 196 14.06 19.16 4.73
CA SER A 196 15.39 18.79 4.24
C SER A 196 15.60 17.28 4.32
N ILE A 197 16.68 16.80 3.72
CA ILE A 197 17.09 15.40 3.79
C ILE A 197 17.51 15.05 5.22
N GLU A 198 18.13 15.97 5.92
CA GLU A 198 18.55 15.83 7.31
C GLU A 198 17.34 15.69 8.25
N ASP A 199 16.27 16.46 8.04
CA ASP A 199 15.02 16.31 8.80
C ASP A 199 14.44 14.91 8.62
N LEU A 200 14.46 14.39 7.37
CA LEU A 200 14.00 13.04 7.09
C LEU A 200 14.91 11.99 7.77
N ALA A 201 16.20 12.17 7.72
CA ALA A 201 17.15 11.28 8.41
C ALA A 201 16.89 11.24 9.92
N GLN A 202 16.61 12.40 10.53
CA GLN A 202 16.24 12.49 11.94
C GLN A 202 14.93 11.74 12.22
N LEU A 203 13.89 11.92 11.39
CA LEU A 203 12.63 11.21 11.55
C LEU A 203 12.79 9.69 11.39
N ILE A 204 13.60 9.24 10.44
CA ILE A 204 13.93 7.81 10.28
C ILE A 204 14.57 7.27 11.55
N TYR A 205 15.56 7.98 12.09
CA TYR A 205 16.23 7.62 13.35
C TYR A 205 15.25 7.55 14.52
N ASP A 206 14.39 8.54 14.70
CA ASP A 206 13.41 8.60 15.78
C ASP A 206 12.39 7.45 15.68
N LEU A 207 11.89 7.16 14.48
CA LEU A 207 10.97 6.04 14.24
C LEU A 207 11.66 4.69 14.45
N LYS A 208 12.92 4.55 14.04
CA LYS A 208 13.71 3.35 14.31
C LYS A 208 13.93 3.13 15.81
N ASN A 209 14.15 4.19 16.57
CA ASN A 209 14.26 4.11 18.04
C ASN A 209 12.92 3.80 18.71
N SER A 210 11.79 4.21 18.12
CA SER A 210 10.44 3.86 18.63
C SER A 210 10.12 2.38 18.44
N ASN A 211 10.67 1.74 17.41
CA ASN A 211 10.54 0.31 17.14
C ASN A 211 11.79 -0.22 16.41
N VAL A 212 12.74 -0.71 17.17
CA VAL A 212 14.04 -1.21 16.66
C VAL A 212 13.91 -2.44 15.76
N TYR A 213 12.80 -3.17 15.84
CA TYR A 213 12.56 -4.37 15.04
C TYR A 213 11.86 -4.07 13.69
N ALA A 214 11.26 -2.89 13.54
CA ALA A 214 10.59 -2.52 12.31
C ALA A 214 11.58 -2.02 11.25
N ASP A 215 11.31 -2.38 9.99
CA ASP A 215 11.92 -1.71 8.85
C ASP A 215 11.38 -0.29 8.72
N ILE A 216 12.20 0.64 8.26
CA ILE A 216 11.74 1.99 7.92
C ILE A 216 11.79 2.16 6.41
N SER A 217 10.68 2.54 5.81
CA SER A 217 10.58 2.88 4.39
C SER A 217 10.03 4.27 4.17
N VAL A 218 10.36 4.86 3.03
CA VAL A 218 9.92 6.21 2.66
C VAL A 218 9.12 6.14 1.37
N LYS A 219 7.88 6.64 1.40
CA LYS A 219 7.05 6.80 0.21
C LYS A 219 7.31 8.16 -0.41
N LEU A 220 7.86 8.17 -1.60
CA LEU A 220 8.12 9.35 -2.41
C LEU A 220 7.10 9.50 -3.54
N VAL A 221 7.04 10.68 -4.14
CA VAL A 221 6.28 10.90 -5.38
C VAL A 221 7.04 10.29 -6.54
N SER A 222 6.33 9.59 -7.44
CA SER A 222 6.92 9.04 -8.67
C SER A 222 7.05 10.15 -9.71
N GLU A 223 8.22 10.77 -9.75
CA GLU A 223 8.55 11.87 -10.67
C GLU A 223 9.97 11.73 -11.21
N ALA A 224 10.31 12.53 -12.21
CA ALA A 224 11.68 12.58 -12.73
C ALA A 224 12.65 13.02 -11.62
N GLY A 225 13.75 12.27 -11.45
CA GLY A 225 14.76 12.57 -10.41
C GLY A 225 14.48 11.91 -9.05
N VAL A 226 13.37 11.20 -8.86
CA VAL A 226 13.07 10.51 -7.57
C VAL A 226 14.18 9.56 -7.13
N GLY A 227 14.88 8.94 -8.08
CA GLY A 227 16.03 8.07 -7.78
C GLY A 227 17.16 8.80 -7.07
N THR A 228 17.51 10.02 -7.49
CA THR A 228 18.51 10.84 -6.83
C THR A 228 18.12 11.19 -5.39
N VAL A 229 16.85 11.54 -5.19
CA VAL A 229 16.30 11.80 -3.86
C VAL A 229 16.40 10.57 -2.97
N ALA A 230 16.04 9.39 -3.48
CA ALA A 230 16.11 8.14 -2.75
C ALA A 230 17.54 7.75 -2.36
N VAL A 231 18.52 7.94 -3.25
CA VAL A 231 19.95 7.69 -2.97
C VAL A 231 20.46 8.62 -1.86
N SER A 232 20.06 9.88 -1.85
CA SER A 232 20.47 10.83 -0.81
C SER A 232 20.04 10.38 0.58
N TYR A 233 18.82 9.87 0.74
CA TYR A 233 18.36 9.34 2.03
C TYR A 233 19.16 8.13 2.49
N THR A 234 19.46 7.21 1.58
CA THR A 234 20.19 5.99 1.90
C THR A 234 21.58 6.33 2.45
N HIS A 235 22.26 7.30 1.88
CA HIS A 235 23.61 7.71 2.31
C HIS A 235 23.62 8.45 3.65
N LEU A 236 22.57 9.20 3.98
CA LEU A 236 22.48 9.94 5.24
C LEU A 236 22.01 9.10 6.42
N THR A 237 21.37 7.98 6.18
CA THR A 237 20.77 7.13 7.22
C THR A 237 21.54 5.87 7.54
N LEU A 238 22.63 5.60 6.81
CA LEU A 238 23.52 4.49 7.14
C LEU A 238 24.44 4.89 8.31
N PRO A 239 24.62 4.01 9.30
CA PRO A 239 25.57 4.22 10.40
C PRO A 239 27.00 4.23 9.90
#